data_a440bc59e0fbe83482c8169659173d8f
#
_entry.id   a440bc59e0fbe83482c8169659173d8f
#
_cell.length_a   1.000
_cell.length_b   1.000
_cell.length_c   1.000
_cell.angle_alpha   90.00
_cell.angle_beta   90.00
_cell.angle_gamma   90.00
#
_symmetry.space_group_name_H-M   'P 1'
#
loop_
_entity.id
_entity.type
_entity.pdbx_description
1 polymer ?
#
loop_
_entity_poly.entity_id
_entity_poly.type
_entity_poly.pdbx_seq_one_letter_code
_entity_poly.pdbx_strand_id
1 'polypeptide(L)'
;MGNAVRTVLRGGSTGIALVVTAVISLSACSSGSHSPASSPSTKPTTSTTAPGGTSSGGSSGSVDTAVVANTGITVTGAFNTTPTVVFPAGGPPKRLEEQTVVAGQGATVTSGDTLVLNYLGEIWPVATGAKPKVFDSSYSRHAPDGFVIGTGAVIPGFDKTLVGQKLGSRLVLSIPPADGYGPSGNSQAGIAGTDTLVFVVDLLADYKPNASAPGVAAAPLPATGWPHITNPPGQPPQITGVAGVQAPTAPTSKLLLDGLGANIDPTKTLVLQLVQTDIATGKQTQSTWGHQPQLISAQTVLSVATALNGQKVGARAVVLLPASPAQPATATAPAAPAAPPEVLILDVVGQF
;
A
#
# COMPACT_ATOMS: atom_id res chain seq x y z
N MET A 1 6.92 1.91 -18.93
CA MET A 1 5.44 2.00 -18.86
C MET A 1 4.85 1.56 -17.50
N GLY A 2 5.57 0.85 -16.63
CA GLY A 2 5.06 0.36 -15.34
C GLY A 2 4.82 1.39 -14.21
N ASN A 3 5.43 2.57 -14.27
CA ASN A 3 5.32 3.56 -13.20
C ASN A 3 4.09 4.49 -13.29
N ALA A 4 3.55 4.72 -14.49
CA ALA A 4 2.41 5.60 -14.66
C ALA A 4 1.11 5.02 -14.10
N VAL A 5 1.00 3.71 -14.10
CA VAL A 5 -0.21 2.98 -13.70
C VAL A 5 -0.36 2.88 -12.18
N ARG A 6 0.73 2.75 -11.43
CA ARG A 6 0.67 2.80 -9.95
C ARG A 6 0.16 4.13 -9.40
N THR A 7 0.29 5.21 -10.18
CA THR A 7 -0.25 6.53 -9.84
C THR A 7 -1.76 6.61 -10.09
N VAL A 8 -2.33 5.74 -10.94
CA VAL A 8 -3.74 5.76 -11.32
C VAL A 8 -4.67 5.42 -10.16
N LEU A 9 -4.28 4.48 -9.29
CA LEU A 9 -5.12 4.07 -8.16
C LEU A 9 -4.84 4.85 -6.86
N ARG A 10 -3.75 5.62 -6.82
CA ARG A 10 -3.42 6.47 -5.67
C ARG A 10 -4.06 7.84 -5.85
N GLY A 11 -4.99 8.19 -4.99
CA GLY A 11 -5.49 9.56 -4.87
C GLY A 11 -4.32 10.48 -4.56
N GLY A 12 -4.11 11.53 -5.37
CA GLY A 12 -3.11 12.59 -5.42
C GLY A 12 -2.26 12.97 -4.19
N SER A 13 -1.89 12.02 -3.37
CA SER A 13 -0.85 12.15 -2.35
C SER A 13 0.48 11.82 -3.02
N THR A 14 1.40 12.74 -3.03
CA THR A 14 2.77 12.63 -3.57
C THR A 14 3.46 11.41 -2.96
N GLY A 15 3.21 10.25 -3.53
CA GLY A 15 3.87 9.00 -3.17
C GLY A 15 5.31 9.05 -3.66
N ILE A 16 6.25 9.00 -2.75
CA ILE A 16 7.67 8.89 -3.01
C ILE A 16 7.88 7.63 -3.85
N ALA A 17 8.23 7.82 -5.12
CA ALA A 17 8.71 6.73 -5.96
C ALA A 17 10.01 6.23 -5.35
N LEU A 18 9.99 5.02 -4.83
CA LEU A 18 11.19 4.34 -4.34
C LEU A 18 12.09 4.04 -5.54
N VAL A 19 13.04 4.93 -5.80
CA VAL A 19 14.16 4.63 -6.68
C VAL A 19 15.17 3.88 -5.83
N VAL A 20 15.17 2.56 -5.95
CA VAL A 20 16.21 1.73 -5.37
C VAL A 20 17.44 1.85 -6.26
N THR A 21 18.20 2.92 -6.08
CA THR A 21 19.61 2.95 -6.41
C THR A 21 20.33 2.61 -5.12
N ALA A 22 20.63 1.33 -4.95
CA ALA A 22 21.61 0.75 -4.01
C ALA A 22 21.72 1.31 -2.58
N VAL A 23 20.72 2.07 -2.09
CA VAL A 23 20.56 2.41 -0.66
C VAL A 23 19.10 2.73 -0.39
N ILE A 24 18.49 2.05 0.54
CA ILE A 24 17.13 2.35 1.03
C ILE A 24 17.22 3.61 1.88
N SER A 25 17.21 4.78 1.25
CA SER A 25 17.13 6.07 1.96
C SER A 25 15.71 6.57 1.87
N LEU A 26 14.92 6.39 2.91
CA LEU A 26 13.64 7.06 3.07
C LEU A 26 13.87 8.37 3.83
N SER A 27 13.88 9.48 3.12
CA SER A 27 13.87 10.79 3.74
C SER A 27 12.47 11.15 4.19
N ALA A 28 12.29 11.35 5.49
CA ALA A 28 11.09 11.94 6.05
C ALA A 28 10.98 13.39 5.58
N CYS A 29 9.86 13.78 5.00
CA CYS A 29 9.55 15.17 4.71
C CYS A 29 9.36 15.97 6.01
N SER A 30 10.18 16.98 6.20
CA SER A 30 10.08 17.93 7.29
C SER A 30 8.82 18.79 7.15
N SER A 31 8.12 18.93 8.24
CA SER A 31 6.99 19.81 8.49
C SER A 31 7.34 21.27 8.25
N GLY A 32 6.66 21.91 7.31
CA GLY A 32 6.63 23.37 7.20
C GLY A 32 5.86 23.97 8.38
N SER A 33 6.57 24.76 9.17
CA SER A 33 6.04 25.54 10.29
C SER A 33 5.11 26.64 9.78
N HIS A 34 3.84 26.61 10.19
CA HIS A 34 2.98 27.77 10.16
C HIS A 34 2.72 28.24 11.60
N SER A 35 3.19 29.42 11.91
CA SER A 35 2.94 30.12 13.18
C SER A 35 1.44 30.41 13.35
N PRO A 36 0.90 30.31 14.57
CA PRO A 36 -0.48 30.65 14.84
C PRO A 36 -0.62 32.14 15.10
N ALA A 37 -1.57 32.78 14.42
CA ALA A 37 -2.05 34.12 14.80
C ALA A 37 -3.10 33.96 15.92
N SER A 38 -2.93 34.80 16.89
CA SER A 38 -3.62 34.90 18.18
C SER A 38 -5.12 35.18 18.09
N SER A 39 -5.85 34.47 18.95
CA SER A 39 -7.25 34.74 19.32
C SER A 39 -7.43 36.05 20.10
N PRO A 40 -8.67 36.58 20.19
CA PRO A 40 -9.16 36.90 21.51
C PRO A 40 -10.44 36.15 21.90
N SER A 41 -10.41 35.74 23.13
CA SER A 41 -11.47 35.16 23.95
C SER A 41 -12.60 36.13 24.24
N THR A 42 -13.85 35.72 24.14
CA THR A 42 -14.92 36.16 25.05
C THR A 42 -15.93 35.06 25.30
N LYS A 43 -16.20 34.80 26.53
CA LYS A 43 -17.16 33.87 27.14
C LYS A 43 -18.35 34.70 27.74
N PRO A 44 -19.40 34.08 28.33
CA PRO A 44 -20.65 33.62 27.72
C PRO A 44 -21.86 34.41 28.28
N THR A 45 -23.05 34.19 27.70
CA THR A 45 -24.27 34.43 28.44
C THR A 45 -25.39 33.46 28.00
N THR A 46 -25.92 32.76 28.94
CA THR A 46 -27.13 31.93 28.92
C THR A 46 -28.40 32.75 28.62
N SER A 47 -29.34 32.21 27.92
CA SER A 47 -30.78 32.29 28.24
C SER A 47 -31.66 31.39 27.36
N THR A 48 -32.46 30.66 28.02
CA THR A 48 -33.63 29.84 27.79
C THR A 48 -34.72 30.48 26.90
N THR A 49 -35.40 29.71 26.05
CA THR A 49 -36.86 29.50 25.94
C THR A 49 -37.24 29.19 24.49
N ALA A 50 -37.84 28.02 24.23
CA ALA A 50 -38.66 27.72 23.06
C ALA A 50 -40.09 28.32 23.27
N PRO A 51 -41.05 28.35 22.32
CA PRO A 51 -41.30 27.36 21.28
C PRO A 51 -41.81 27.92 19.91
N GLY A 52 -41.87 27.05 18.91
CA GLY A 52 -42.96 27.05 17.92
C GLY A 52 -42.74 27.84 16.63
N GLY A 53 -42.68 27.13 15.51
CA GLY A 53 -42.79 27.73 14.19
C GLY A 53 -42.41 26.77 13.05
N THR A 54 -43.43 26.14 12.47
CA THR A 54 -43.38 25.42 11.20
C THR A 54 -42.88 26.31 10.09
N SER A 55 -41.89 25.84 9.28
CA SER A 55 -41.91 26.06 7.83
C SER A 55 -40.84 25.25 7.10
N SER A 56 -41.35 24.46 6.19
CA SER A 56 -40.89 24.14 4.84
C SER A 56 -39.42 24.08 4.49
N GLY A 57 -38.95 22.88 4.21
CA GLY A 57 -38.35 22.49 2.97
C GLY A 57 -37.14 23.27 2.44
N GLY A 58 -36.00 22.93 2.89
CA GLY A 58 -34.75 23.05 2.15
C GLY A 58 -34.14 21.66 2.14
N SER A 59 -34.37 20.88 1.10
CA SER A 59 -33.68 19.64 0.85
C SER A 59 -32.24 19.93 0.54
N SER A 60 -31.41 20.07 1.57
CA SER A 60 -29.98 19.85 1.45
C SER A 60 -29.82 18.38 1.10
N GLY A 61 -29.56 18.10 -0.17
CA GLY A 61 -29.26 16.75 -0.61
C GLY A 61 -28.10 16.19 0.16
N SER A 62 -28.37 15.42 1.19
CA SER A 62 -27.40 14.53 1.80
C SER A 62 -26.96 13.60 0.69
N VAL A 63 -25.69 13.71 0.27
CA VAL A 63 -25.09 12.74 -0.64
C VAL A 63 -25.20 11.40 0.08
N ASP A 64 -26.10 10.55 -0.41
CA ASP A 64 -26.27 9.21 0.12
C ASP A 64 -24.98 8.43 -0.16
N THR A 65 -24.17 8.24 0.88
CA THR A 65 -22.85 7.57 0.83
C THR A 65 -22.97 6.05 0.97
N ALA A 66 -24.19 5.51 0.99
CA ALA A 66 -24.40 4.08 1.09
C ALA A 66 -23.96 3.37 -0.21
N VAL A 67 -23.21 2.28 -0.06
CA VAL A 67 -22.86 1.37 -1.16
C VAL A 67 -24.08 0.53 -1.51
N VAL A 68 -24.40 0.44 -2.80
CA VAL A 68 -25.53 -0.37 -3.30
C VAL A 68 -25.01 -1.74 -3.74
N ALA A 69 -25.60 -2.80 -3.28
CA ALA A 69 -25.13 -4.18 -3.46
C ALA A 69 -25.53 -4.83 -4.82
N ASN A 70 -25.68 -4.06 -5.89
CA ASN A 70 -25.96 -4.60 -7.22
C ASN A 70 -25.58 -3.62 -8.33
N THR A 71 -24.60 -3.99 -9.13
CA THR A 71 -24.12 -3.17 -10.25
C THR A 71 -24.88 -3.40 -11.55
N GLY A 72 -25.66 -4.45 -11.66
CA GLY A 72 -26.26 -4.92 -12.93
C GLY A 72 -25.23 -5.42 -13.95
N ILE A 73 -23.95 -5.38 -13.65
CA ILE A 73 -22.87 -5.85 -14.51
C ILE A 73 -22.74 -7.37 -14.40
N THR A 74 -22.62 -8.04 -15.56
CA THR A 74 -22.31 -9.48 -15.58
C THR A 74 -20.81 -9.70 -15.76
N VAL A 75 -20.22 -10.49 -14.86
CA VAL A 75 -18.81 -10.86 -14.90
C VAL A 75 -18.67 -12.38 -15.05
N THR A 76 -17.86 -12.81 -16.01
CA THR A 76 -17.52 -14.22 -16.24
C THR A 76 -16.02 -14.42 -16.18
N GLY A 77 -15.59 -15.69 -16.03
CA GLY A 77 -14.21 -16.10 -15.81
C GLY A 77 -13.98 -16.57 -14.38
N ALA A 78 -13.06 -17.53 -14.22
CA ALA A 78 -12.72 -18.07 -12.90
C ALA A 78 -12.00 -17.02 -12.04
N PHE A 79 -12.08 -17.19 -10.71
CA PHE A 79 -11.29 -16.39 -9.76
C PHE A 79 -9.79 -16.43 -10.14
N ASN A 80 -9.13 -15.29 -10.00
CA ASN A 80 -7.71 -15.10 -10.33
C ASN A 80 -7.35 -15.33 -11.81
N THR A 81 -8.34 -15.19 -12.72
CA THR A 81 -8.12 -15.16 -14.17
C THR A 81 -8.71 -13.89 -14.76
N THR A 82 -8.23 -13.46 -15.91
CA THR A 82 -8.75 -12.27 -16.59
C THR A 82 -10.27 -12.39 -16.78
N PRO A 83 -11.07 -11.48 -16.20
CA PRO A 83 -12.51 -11.51 -16.32
C PRO A 83 -12.99 -10.98 -17.68
N THR A 84 -14.18 -11.39 -18.08
CA THR A 84 -14.95 -10.74 -19.14
C THR A 84 -16.11 -9.99 -18.51
N VAL A 85 -16.28 -8.72 -18.88
CA VAL A 85 -17.29 -7.80 -18.33
C VAL A 85 -18.34 -7.50 -19.39
N VAL A 86 -19.61 -7.66 -19.02
CA VAL A 86 -20.76 -7.29 -19.86
C VAL A 86 -21.56 -6.25 -19.11
N PHE A 87 -21.68 -5.07 -19.71
CA PHE A 87 -22.40 -3.93 -19.15
C PHE A 87 -23.91 -4.07 -19.42
N PRO A 88 -24.79 -3.66 -18.48
CA PRO A 88 -26.22 -3.60 -18.70
C PRO A 88 -26.54 -2.50 -19.71
N ALA A 89 -27.75 -2.56 -20.28
CA ALA A 89 -28.30 -1.45 -21.07
C ALA A 89 -28.55 -0.24 -20.15
N GLY A 90 -28.21 0.95 -20.63
CA GLY A 90 -28.40 2.19 -19.87
C GLY A 90 -27.07 2.89 -19.52
N GLY A 91 -27.19 4.04 -18.85
CA GLY A 91 -26.04 4.85 -18.42
C GLY A 91 -25.44 4.34 -17.12
N PRO A 92 -24.26 4.89 -16.74
CA PRO A 92 -23.58 4.52 -15.50
C PRO A 92 -24.40 4.92 -14.26
N PRO A 93 -24.30 4.15 -13.17
CA PRO A 93 -24.92 4.51 -11.90
C PRO A 93 -24.31 5.80 -11.35
N LYS A 94 -25.11 6.57 -10.61
CA LYS A 94 -24.68 7.83 -9.98
C LYS A 94 -24.14 7.63 -8.57
N ARG A 95 -24.23 6.41 -8.04
CA ARG A 95 -23.78 6.03 -6.70
C ARG A 95 -22.69 4.97 -6.81
N LEU A 96 -21.91 4.85 -5.75
CA LEU A 96 -20.97 3.74 -5.59
C LEU A 96 -21.77 2.45 -5.42
N GLU A 97 -21.51 1.48 -6.29
CA GLU A 97 -22.14 0.17 -6.27
C GLU A 97 -21.08 -0.93 -6.18
N GLU A 98 -21.42 -1.98 -5.46
CA GLU A 98 -20.60 -3.16 -5.29
C GLU A 98 -21.45 -4.42 -5.48
N GLN A 99 -20.87 -5.44 -6.08
CA GLN A 99 -21.50 -6.76 -6.20
C GLN A 99 -20.44 -7.84 -5.99
N THR A 100 -20.70 -8.76 -5.08
CA THR A 100 -19.89 -9.96 -4.91
C THR A 100 -20.24 -10.98 -6.00
N VAL A 101 -19.27 -11.30 -6.86
CA VAL A 101 -19.40 -12.30 -7.93
C VAL A 101 -18.99 -13.68 -7.43
N VAL A 102 -17.89 -13.73 -6.64
CA VAL A 102 -17.44 -14.95 -5.94
C VAL A 102 -17.23 -14.59 -4.49
N ALA A 103 -17.89 -15.30 -3.60
CA ALA A 103 -17.74 -15.08 -2.16
C ALA A 103 -16.49 -15.80 -1.63
N GLY A 104 -15.55 -15.03 -1.08
CA GLY A 104 -14.35 -15.56 -0.43
C GLY A 104 -14.65 -16.16 0.94
N GLN A 105 -13.77 -17.04 1.41
CA GLN A 105 -13.84 -17.68 2.72
C GLN A 105 -12.60 -17.38 3.60
N GLY A 106 -11.67 -16.55 3.09
CA GLY A 106 -10.45 -16.20 3.81
C GLY A 106 -10.66 -15.14 4.90
N ALA A 107 -9.56 -14.58 5.38
CA ALA A 107 -9.55 -13.51 6.38
C ALA A 107 -10.32 -12.27 5.89
N THR A 108 -10.84 -11.51 6.84
CA THR A 108 -11.51 -10.23 6.55
C THR A 108 -10.49 -9.12 6.42
N VAL A 109 -10.55 -8.36 5.33
CA VAL A 109 -9.75 -7.15 5.10
C VAL A 109 -10.14 -6.07 6.10
N THR A 110 -9.17 -5.48 6.76
CA THR A 110 -9.40 -4.39 7.72
C THR A 110 -8.71 -3.10 7.27
N SER A 111 -9.18 -1.97 7.76
CA SER A 111 -8.56 -0.67 7.47
C SER A 111 -7.08 -0.68 7.91
N GLY A 112 -6.21 -0.18 7.06
CA GLY A 112 -4.75 -0.17 7.25
C GLY A 112 -4.03 -1.40 6.69
N ASP A 113 -4.74 -2.43 6.26
CA ASP A 113 -4.11 -3.59 5.64
C ASP A 113 -3.48 -3.26 4.29
N THR A 114 -2.36 -3.88 3.99
CA THR A 114 -1.82 -3.95 2.63
C THR A 114 -2.47 -5.12 1.91
N LEU A 115 -3.47 -4.80 1.08
CA LEU A 115 -4.23 -5.78 0.30
C LEU A 115 -3.54 -6.02 -1.03
N VAL A 116 -3.27 -7.30 -1.34
CA VAL A 116 -2.79 -7.76 -2.65
C VAL A 116 -3.97 -8.24 -3.47
N LEU A 117 -4.10 -7.71 -4.67
CA LEU A 117 -5.24 -8.00 -5.54
C LEU A 117 -4.86 -8.03 -7.03
N ASN A 118 -5.63 -8.81 -7.79
CA ASN A 118 -5.70 -8.66 -9.24
C ASN A 118 -6.94 -7.86 -9.61
N TYR A 119 -6.84 -7.07 -10.69
CA TYR A 119 -7.96 -6.27 -11.15
C TYR A 119 -7.95 -6.01 -12.65
N LEU A 120 -9.15 -5.76 -13.17
CA LEU A 120 -9.40 -5.16 -14.46
C LEU A 120 -10.18 -3.86 -14.24
N GLY A 121 -9.66 -2.72 -14.73
CA GLY A 121 -10.27 -1.41 -14.66
C GLY A 121 -10.73 -0.94 -16.06
N GLU A 122 -12.03 -0.64 -16.20
CA GLU A 122 -12.66 -0.19 -17.42
C GLU A 122 -13.45 1.10 -17.17
N ILE A 123 -13.57 1.93 -18.21
CA ILE A 123 -14.50 3.08 -18.22
C ILE A 123 -15.85 2.59 -18.68
N TRP A 124 -16.93 2.95 -17.97
CA TRP A 124 -18.29 2.63 -18.36
C TRP A 124 -18.59 3.20 -19.76
N PRO A 125 -19.06 2.38 -20.71
CA PRO A 125 -19.34 2.84 -22.07
C PRO A 125 -20.56 3.76 -22.09
N VAL A 126 -20.38 5.02 -22.51
CA VAL A 126 -21.45 6.02 -22.52
C VAL A 126 -22.40 5.93 -23.72
N ALA A 127 -22.04 5.20 -24.76
CA ALA A 127 -22.88 4.98 -25.94
C ALA A 127 -23.30 3.52 -26.06
N THR A 128 -24.54 3.26 -26.41
CA THR A 128 -25.05 1.91 -26.64
C THR A 128 -24.21 1.19 -27.69
N GLY A 129 -23.68 0.02 -27.34
CA GLY A 129 -22.84 -0.77 -28.24
C GLY A 129 -21.38 -0.30 -28.33
N ALA A 130 -20.98 0.77 -27.61
CA ALA A 130 -19.57 1.13 -27.47
C ALA A 130 -18.83 0.07 -26.69
N LYS A 131 -17.59 -0.22 -27.13
CA LYS A 131 -16.70 -1.11 -26.36
C LYS A 131 -16.20 -0.35 -25.12
N PRO A 132 -16.15 -1.01 -23.94
CA PRO A 132 -15.53 -0.42 -22.77
C PRO A 132 -14.05 -0.15 -23.04
N LYS A 133 -13.52 0.90 -22.45
CA LYS A 133 -12.10 1.24 -22.54
C LYS A 133 -11.40 0.71 -21.30
N VAL A 134 -10.55 -0.30 -21.47
CA VAL A 134 -9.61 -0.71 -20.40
C VAL A 134 -8.60 0.40 -20.21
N PHE A 135 -8.52 0.95 -18.99
CA PHE A 135 -7.52 1.95 -18.65
C PHE A 135 -6.38 1.35 -17.82
N ASP A 136 -6.64 0.24 -17.12
CA ASP A 136 -5.63 -0.47 -16.34
C ASP A 136 -6.02 -1.93 -16.07
N SER A 137 -4.99 -2.82 -15.97
CA SER A 137 -5.20 -4.23 -15.65
C SER A 137 -3.92 -4.86 -15.11
N SER A 138 -3.99 -5.44 -13.91
CA SER A 138 -2.91 -6.25 -13.34
C SER A 138 -2.72 -7.56 -14.12
N TYR A 139 -3.81 -8.10 -14.67
CA TYR A 139 -3.76 -9.31 -15.50
C TYR A 139 -2.91 -9.11 -16.77
N SER A 140 -3.00 -7.95 -17.41
CA SER A 140 -2.19 -7.64 -18.59
C SER A 140 -0.69 -7.50 -18.28
N ARG A 141 -0.36 -7.17 -17.03
CA ARG A 141 1.01 -7.10 -16.52
C ARG A 141 1.51 -8.44 -15.97
N HIS A 142 0.64 -9.43 -15.85
CA HIS A 142 0.92 -10.72 -15.20
C HIS A 142 1.48 -10.58 -13.77
N ALA A 143 1.09 -9.53 -13.08
CA ALA A 143 1.55 -9.23 -11.72
C ALA A 143 0.43 -8.57 -10.92
N PRO A 144 0.05 -9.14 -9.75
CA PRO A 144 -0.83 -8.46 -8.80
C PRO A 144 -0.26 -7.14 -8.32
N ASP A 145 -1.11 -6.28 -7.77
CA ASP A 145 -0.70 -5.05 -7.11
C ASP A 145 -1.06 -5.07 -5.64
N GLY A 146 -0.29 -4.34 -4.84
CA GLY A 146 -0.53 -4.17 -3.41
C GLY A 146 -0.93 -2.73 -3.07
N PHE A 147 -2.01 -2.57 -2.31
CA PHE A 147 -2.55 -1.27 -1.90
C PHE A 147 -2.89 -1.26 -0.43
N VAL A 148 -2.63 -0.12 0.22
CA VAL A 148 -3.13 0.10 1.58
C VAL A 148 -4.57 0.58 1.50
N ILE A 149 -5.46 -0.12 2.17
CA ILE A 149 -6.90 0.07 2.07
C ILE A 149 -7.46 0.71 3.35
N GLY A 150 -8.46 1.58 3.20
CA GLY A 150 -9.16 2.22 4.30
C GLY A 150 -8.44 3.41 4.93
N THR A 151 -7.44 3.97 4.27
CA THR A 151 -6.59 5.06 4.80
C THR A 151 -6.55 6.31 3.94
N GLY A 152 -7.29 6.36 2.84
CA GLY A 152 -7.23 7.44 1.85
C GLY A 152 -6.01 7.35 0.91
N ALA A 153 -5.30 6.22 0.91
CA ALA A 153 -4.16 6.01 0.02
C ALA A 153 -4.56 5.60 -1.40
N VAL A 154 -5.81 5.22 -1.60
CA VAL A 154 -6.43 4.85 -2.89
C VAL A 154 -7.67 5.72 -3.16
N ILE A 155 -8.31 5.51 -4.31
CA ILE A 155 -9.58 6.19 -4.61
C ILE A 155 -10.66 5.82 -3.57
N PRO A 156 -11.54 6.77 -3.19
CA PRO A 156 -12.54 6.54 -2.13
C PRO A 156 -13.42 5.29 -2.36
N GLY A 157 -13.71 4.96 -3.61
CA GLY A 157 -14.47 3.76 -3.96
C GLY A 157 -13.83 2.47 -3.46
N PHE A 158 -12.50 2.34 -3.54
CA PHE A 158 -11.78 1.18 -3.01
C PHE A 158 -11.83 1.13 -1.48
N ASP A 159 -11.53 2.24 -0.82
CA ASP A 159 -11.55 2.30 0.65
C ASP A 159 -12.93 1.96 1.23
N LYS A 160 -14.00 2.40 0.58
CA LYS A 160 -15.38 2.18 1.01
C LYS A 160 -15.89 0.76 0.77
N THR A 161 -15.38 0.07 -0.26
CA THR A 161 -15.92 -1.24 -0.69
C THR A 161 -15.03 -2.42 -0.30
N LEU A 162 -13.71 -2.26 -0.21
CA LEU A 162 -12.80 -3.37 0.03
C LEU A 162 -12.59 -3.68 1.51
N VAL A 163 -12.76 -2.70 2.40
CA VAL A 163 -12.77 -2.94 3.85
C VAL A 163 -13.99 -3.78 4.23
N GLY A 164 -13.79 -4.84 5.01
CA GLY A 164 -14.85 -5.78 5.41
C GLY A 164 -15.02 -6.97 4.48
N GLN A 165 -14.42 -6.94 3.29
CA GLN A 165 -14.47 -8.08 2.35
C GLN A 165 -13.58 -9.23 2.80
N LYS A 166 -13.87 -10.43 2.30
CA LYS A 166 -13.08 -11.63 2.60
C LYS A 166 -12.09 -11.94 1.48
N LEU A 167 -10.90 -12.37 1.83
CA LEU A 167 -9.94 -12.89 0.86
C LEU A 167 -10.53 -14.10 0.11
N GLY A 168 -10.19 -14.20 -1.17
CA GLY A 168 -10.79 -15.16 -2.10
C GLY A 168 -12.06 -14.65 -2.77
N SER A 169 -12.53 -13.43 -2.45
CA SER A 169 -13.67 -12.82 -3.14
C SER A 169 -13.27 -12.25 -4.50
N ARG A 170 -14.18 -12.38 -5.47
CA ARG A 170 -14.24 -11.55 -6.68
C ARG A 170 -15.38 -10.57 -6.54
N LEU A 171 -15.07 -9.28 -6.66
CA LEU A 171 -16.02 -8.18 -6.58
C LEU A 171 -16.09 -7.45 -7.92
N VAL A 172 -17.23 -6.88 -8.24
CA VAL A 172 -17.36 -5.85 -9.27
C VAL A 172 -17.83 -4.55 -8.61
N LEU A 173 -17.12 -3.47 -8.91
CA LEU A 173 -17.31 -2.15 -8.34
C LEU A 173 -17.68 -1.20 -9.48
N SER A 174 -18.75 -0.41 -9.31
CA SER A 174 -19.07 0.73 -10.18
C SER A 174 -18.85 2.01 -9.39
N ILE A 175 -17.84 2.78 -9.79
CA ILE A 175 -17.29 3.90 -9.02
C ILE A 175 -17.54 5.20 -9.79
N PRO A 176 -18.54 6.02 -9.39
CA PRO A 176 -18.78 7.31 -10.00
C PRO A 176 -17.63 8.30 -9.74
N PRO A 177 -17.53 9.40 -10.48
CA PRO A 177 -16.44 10.37 -10.34
C PRO A 177 -16.16 10.83 -8.90
N ALA A 178 -17.21 11.03 -8.09
CA ALA A 178 -17.08 11.49 -6.71
C ALA A 178 -16.32 10.52 -5.80
N ASP A 179 -16.40 9.22 -6.10
CA ASP A 179 -15.70 8.15 -5.38
C ASP A 179 -14.45 7.66 -6.15
N GLY A 180 -14.19 8.23 -7.33
CA GLY A 180 -13.03 7.98 -8.17
C GLY A 180 -12.03 9.14 -8.15
N TYR A 181 -11.77 9.72 -9.32
CA TYR A 181 -10.80 10.82 -9.50
C TYR A 181 -11.44 12.23 -9.46
N GLY A 182 -12.70 12.33 -9.09
CA GLY A 182 -13.41 13.60 -9.00
C GLY A 182 -13.53 14.32 -10.37
N PRO A 183 -13.86 15.63 -10.34
CA PRO A 183 -14.07 16.42 -11.56
C PRO A 183 -12.80 16.63 -12.39
N SER A 184 -11.62 16.44 -11.80
CA SER A 184 -10.35 16.55 -12.52
C SER A 184 -10.02 15.33 -13.39
N GLY A 185 -10.59 14.17 -13.07
CA GLY A 185 -10.24 12.91 -13.70
C GLY A 185 -8.76 12.53 -13.48
N ASN A 186 -8.24 11.68 -14.38
CA ASN A 186 -6.83 11.31 -14.45
C ASN A 186 -6.38 11.25 -15.92
N SER A 187 -5.78 12.32 -16.41
CA SER A 187 -5.36 12.45 -17.81
C SER A 187 -4.29 11.43 -18.22
N GLN A 188 -3.41 11.02 -17.28
CA GLN A 188 -2.36 10.02 -17.55
C GLN A 188 -2.94 8.64 -17.83
N ALA A 189 -4.06 8.31 -17.20
CA ALA A 189 -4.84 7.09 -17.47
C ALA A 189 -5.90 7.27 -18.56
N GLY A 190 -6.07 8.49 -19.05
CA GLY A 190 -7.09 8.85 -20.02
C GLY A 190 -8.51 8.73 -19.45
N ILE A 191 -8.68 9.10 -18.17
CA ILE A 191 -9.94 9.14 -17.42
C ILE A 191 -10.39 10.59 -17.34
N ALA A 192 -11.60 10.88 -17.85
CA ALA A 192 -12.23 12.20 -17.73
C ALA A 192 -12.91 12.37 -16.34
N GLY A 193 -13.12 13.63 -15.92
CA GLY A 193 -13.78 13.93 -14.64
C GLY A 193 -15.28 13.57 -14.60
N THR A 194 -15.83 13.09 -15.70
CA THR A 194 -17.21 12.60 -15.81
C THR A 194 -17.31 11.07 -15.89
N ASP A 195 -16.17 10.37 -15.98
CA ASP A 195 -16.16 8.94 -16.23
C ASP A 195 -16.48 8.15 -14.96
N THR A 196 -17.44 7.24 -15.08
CA THR A 196 -17.67 6.19 -14.08
C THR A 196 -16.74 5.03 -14.38
N LEU A 197 -15.99 4.59 -13.35
CA LEU A 197 -15.05 3.48 -13.45
C LEU A 197 -15.72 2.18 -13.04
N VAL A 198 -15.37 1.10 -13.72
CA VAL A 198 -15.75 -0.25 -13.34
C VAL A 198 -14.50 -1.04 -13.05
N PHE A 199 -14.44 -1.66 -11.89
CA PHE A 199 -13.37 -2.57 -11.52
C PHE A 199 -13.93 -3.95 -11.25
N VAL A 200 -13.29 -4.98 -11.79
CA VAL A 200 -13.41 -6.34 -11.31
C VAL A 200 -12.16 -6.63 -10.51
N VAL A 201 -12.32 -7.01 -9.24
CA VAL A 201 -11.22 -7.15 -8.29
C VAL A 201 -11.22 -8.55 -7.67
N ASP A 202 -10.08 -9.23 -7.69
CA ASP A 202 -9.84 -10.49 -7.00
C ASP A 202 -8.95 -10.25 -5.78
N LEU A 203 -9.44 -10.53 -4.58
CA LEU A 203 -8.73 -10.32 -3.33
C LEU A 203 -7.86 -11.54 -3.01
N LEU A 204 -6.53 -11.41 -3.11
CA LEU A 204 -5.59 -12.54 -3.06
C LEU A 204 -5.01 -12.77 -1.67
N ALA A 205 -4.49 -11.72 -1.04
CA ALA A 205 -3.84 -11.76 0.27
C ALA A 205 -3.91 -10.40 0.95
N ASP A 206 -3.82 -10.38 2.27
CA ASP A 206 -3.66 -9.16 3.05
C ASP A 206 -2.50 -9.28 4.04
N TYR A 207 -1.89 -8.14 4.35
CA TYR A 207 -0.79 -8.05 5.31
C TYR A 207 -1.07 -6.91 6.28
N LYS A 208 -1.09 -7.28 7.57
CA LYS A 208 -1.37 -6.33 8.65
C LYS A 208 -0.17 -5.39 8.89
N PRO A 209 -0.39 -4.16 9.37
CA PRO A 209 0.69 -3.23 9.71
C PRO A 209 1.72 -3.77 10.71
N ASN A 210 1.31 -4.73 11.55
CA ASN A 210 2.16 -5.37 12.54
C ASN A 210 2.56 -6.82 12.16
N ALA A 211 2.37 -7.22 10.90
CA ALA A 211 2.84 -8.53 10.45
C ALA A 211 4.35 -8.67 10.74
N SER A 212 4.77 -9.84 11.19
CA SER A 212 6.16 -10.12 11.55
C SER A 212 6.53 -11.54 11.13
N ALA A 213 7.79 -11.78 10.82
CA ALA A 213 8.29 -13.08 10.40
C ALA A 213 8.07 -14.15 11.49
N PRO A 214 7.31 -15.22 11.23
CA PRO A 214 7.03 -16.27 12.21
C PRO A 214 8.10 -17.37 12.25
N GLY A 215 9.23 -17.20 11.54
CA GLY A 215 10.28 -18.20 11.37
C GLY A 215 10.88 -18.74 12.66
N VAL A 216 11.74 -19.72 12.55
CA VAL A 216 12.49 -20.30 13.68
C VAL A 216 13.87 -19.65 13.80
N ALA A 217 14.42 -19.59 15.01
CA ALA A 217 15.71 -18.97 15.24
C ALA A 217 16.80 -19.66 14.40
N ALA A 218 17.54 -18.85 13.65
CA ALA A 218 18.74 -19.28 12.93
C ALA A 218 19.95 -19.34 13.87
N ALA A 219 21.15 -19.61 13.31
CA ALA A 219 22.37 -19.60 14.09
C ALA A 219 22.60 -18.21 14.74
N PRO A 220 23.11 -18.15 15.98
CA PRO A 220 23.40 -16.89 16.65
C PRO A 220 24.37 -16.01 15.85
N LEU A 221 24.20 -14.69 15.95
CA LEU A 221 25.16 -13.76 15.39
C LEU A 221 26.54 -13.91 16.06
N PRO A 222 27.63 -13.64 15.34
CA PRO A 222 28.95 -13.53 15.95
C PRO A 222 28.95 -12.52 17.11
N ALA A 223 29.72 -12.80 18.16
CA ALA A 223 29.76 -11.96 19.35
C ALA A 223 30.36 -10.55 19.12
N THR A 224 31.06 -10.35 17.99
CA THR A 224 31.70 -9.07 17.63
C THR A 224 31.37 -8.69 16.18
N GLY A 225 31.36 -7.40 15.92
CA GLY A 225 31.09 -6.85 14.56
C GLY A 225 29.66 -6.86 14.10
N TRP A 226 28.72 -7.33 14.92
CA TRP A 226 27.29 -7.35 14.65
C TRP A 226 26.51 -6.62 15.75
N PRO A 227 25.33 -6.04 15.43
CA PRO A 227 24.51 -5.35 16.42
C PRO A 227 23.93 -6.33 17.45
N HIS A 228 23.66 -5.82 18.65
CA HIS A 228 22.85 -6.53 19.63
C HIS A 228 21.38 -6.41 19.23
N ILE A 229 20.70 -7.54 19.07
CA ILE A 229 19.32 -7.62 18.57
C ILE A 229 18.49 -8.49 19.48
N THR A 230 17.34 -7.98 19.93
CA THR A 230 16.25 -8.81 20.45
C THR A 230 15.41 -9.27 19.27
N ASN A 231 15.28 -10.59 19.12
CA ASN A 231 14.79 -11.21 17.89
C ASN A 231 13.72 -12.29 18.14
N PRO A 232 12.59 -12.01 18.83
CA PRO A 232 11.56 -13.01 19.05
C PRO A 232 10.81 -13.31 17.74
N PRO A 233 10.56 -14.59 17.39
CA PRO A 233 9.70 -14.95 16.26
C PRO A 233 8.29 -14.37 16.41
N GLY A 234 7.69 -13.91 15.31
CA GLY A 234 6.34 -13.35 15.31
C GLY A 234 6.20 -12.00 16.03
N GLN A 235 7.30 -11.39 16.45
CA GLN A 235 7.34 -10.08 17.12
C GLN A 235 8.30 -9.14 16.38
N PRO A 236 8.12 -7.82 16.50
CA PRO A 236 9.08 -6.85 15.97
C PRO A 236 10.47 -7.06 16.60
N PRO A 237 11.54 -7.08 15.79
CA PRO A 237 12.89 -7.08 16.32
C PRO A 237 13.27 -5.70 16.87
N GLN A 238 14.21 -5.68 17.82
CA GLN A 238 14.77 -4.44 18.36
C GLN A 238 16.27 -4.47 18.27
N ILE A 239 16.88 -3.43 17.71
CA ILE A 239 18.32 -3.21 17.76
C ILE A 239 18.61 -2.53 19.09
N THR A 240 19.21 -3.27 20.02
CA THR A 240 19.46 -2.81 21.38
C THR A 240 20.86 -2.22 21.57
N GLY A 241 21.75 -2.39 20.60
CA GLY A 241 23.06 -1.77 20.59
C GLY A 241 23.81 -1.98 19.28
N VAL A 242 24.61 -0.98 18.92
CA VAL A 242 25.49 -0.99 17.72
C VAL A 242 26.98 -0.82 18.09
N ALA A 243 27.33 -0.89 19.38
CA ALA A 243 28.71 -0.75 19.85
C ALA A 243 29.62 -1.83 19.22
N GLY A 244 30.76 -1.41 18.65
CA GLY A 244 31.70 -2.30 17.98
C GLY A 244 31.32 -2.76 16.58
N VAL A 245 30.15 -2.33 16.05
CA VAL A 245 29.79 -2.55 14.65
C VAL A 245 30.60 -1.61 13.79
N GLN A 246 31.34 -2.17 12.82
CA GLN A 246 32.08 -1.38 11.83
C GLN A 246 31.24 -1.18 10.57
N ALA A 247 31.30 0.02 10.01
CA ALA A 247 30.68 0.29 8.70
C ALA A 247 31.31 -0.63 7.63
N PRO A 248 30.52 -1.45 6.93
CA PRO A 248 31.06 -2.32 5.91
C PRO A 248 31.40 -1.52 4.62
N THR A 249 32.25 -2.08 3.78
CA THR A 249 32.53 -1.51 2.43
C THR A 249 31.54 -1.99 1.38
N ALA A 250 30.80 -3.06 1.66
CA ALA A 250 29.73 -3.61 0.82
C ALA A 250 28.63 -4.18 1.72
N PRO A 251 27.39 -4.30 1.24
CA PRO A 251 26.32 -4.93 2.01
C PRO A 251 26.72 -6.31 2.51
N THR A 252 26.52 -6.55 3.80
CA THR A 252 26.81 -7.83 4.46
C THR A 252 25.60 -8.25 5.27
N SER A 253 25.17 -9.51 5.16
CA SER A 253 23.94 -9.98 5.81
C SER A 253 24.12 -11.30 6.54
N LYS A 254 23.31 -11.50 7.60
CA LYS A 254 23.14 -12.75 8.34
C LYS A 254 21.66 -13.05 8.53
N LEU A 255 21.35 -14.32 8.59
CA LEU A 255 20.01 -14.78 8.91
C LEU A 255 19.78 -14.72 10.42
N LEU A 256 18.60 -14.25 10.83
CA LEU A 256 18.15 -14.22 12.22
C LEU A 256 17.04 -15.23 12.47
N LEU A 257 16.16 -15.43 11.48
CA LEU A 257 15.12 -16.46 11.49
C LEU A 257 15.09 -17.18 10.14
N ASP A 258 15.01 -18.50 10.17
CA ASP A 258 14.70 -19.34 9.01
C ASP A 258 13.20 -19.30 8.71
N GLY A 259 12.83 -19.05 7.46
CA GLY A 259 11.43 -18.98 7.05
C GLY A 259 10.76 -20.36 6.97
N LEU A 260 9.45 -20.38 7.21
CA LEU A 260 8.63 -21.61 7.20
C LEU A 260 7.65 -21.68 6.03
N GLY A 261 7.49 -20.58 5.28
CA GLY A 261 6.54 -20.49 4.16
C GLY A 261 7.05 -21.05 2.83
N ALA A 262 6.54 -20.54 1.73
CA ALA A 262 7.02 -20.86 0.39
C ALA A 262 8.44 -20.32 0.16
N ASN A 263 9.19 -20.94 -0.75
CA ASN A 263 10.50 -20.41 -1.15
C ASN A 263 10.37 -18.99 -1.69
N ILE A 264 11.33 -18.13 -1.34
CA ILE A 264 11.40 -16.77 -1.89
C ILE A 264 11.72 -16.89 -3.38
N ASP A 265 10.82 -16.34 -4.20
CA ASP A 265 10.93 -16.31 -5.65
C ASP A 265 11.54 -14.96 -6.08
N PRO A 266 12.72 -14.95 -6.73
CA PRO A 266 13.39 -13.69 -7.12
C PRO A 266 12.62 -12.88 -8.17
N THR A 267 11.62 -13.47 -8.83
CA THR A 267 10.81 -12.77 -9.84
C THR A 267 9.62 -12.01 -9.24
N LYS A 268 9.34 -12.25 -7.96
CA LYS A 268 8.18 -11.69 -7.25
C LYS A 268 8.47 -10.39 -6.51
N THR A 269 7.41 -9.74 -6.06
CA THR A 269 7.46 -8.65 -5.09
C THR A 269 7.38 -9.23 -3.69
N LEU A 270 8.32 -8.85 -2.83
CA LEU A 270 8.30 -9.17 -1.40
C LEU A 270 7.49 -8.13 -0.63
N VAL A 271 6.77 -8.60 0.37
CA VAL A 271 6.13 -7.78 1.40
C VAL A 271 7.05 -7.81 2.61
N LEU A 272 7.58 -6.65 2.99
CA LEU A 272 8.64 -6.52 3.98
C LEU A 272 8.25 -5.62 5.13
N GLN A 273 8.51 -6.06 6.34
CA GLN A 273 8.68 -5.15 7.48
C GLN A 273 10.17 -4.89 7.67
N LEU A 274 10.50 -3.66 8.10
CA LEU A 274 11.89 -3.29 8.31
C LEU A 274 12.08 -2.35 9.52
N VAL A 275 13.26 -2.47 10.14
CA VAL A 275 13.82 -1.49 11.07
C VAL A 275 15.17 -1.08 10.56
N GLN A 276 15.46 0.20 10.59
CA GLN A 276 16.71 0.79 10.16
C GLN A 276 17.31 1.65 11.26
N THR A 277 18.61 1.51 11.50
CA THR A 277 19.32 2.19 12.58
C THR A 277 20.70 2.62 12.09
N ASP A 278 21.03 3.89 12.31
CA ASP A 278 22.34 4.46 12.01
C ASP A 278 23.40 3.82 12.91
N ILE A 279 24.48 3.26 12.32
CA ILE A 279 25.56 2.57 13.05
C ILE A 279 26.34 3.53 13.94
N ALA A 280 26.55 4.77 13.49
CA ALA A 280 27.38 5.73 14.23
C ALA A 280 26.69 6.28 15.48
N THR A 281 25.38 6.49 15.41
CA THR A 281 24.61 7.12 16.48
C THR A 281 23.77 6.14 17.30
N GLY A 282 23.51 4.93 16.79
CA GLY A 282 22.57 3.98 17.36
C GLY A 282 21.10 4.42 17.29
N LYS A 283 20.82 5.50 16.56
CA LYS A 283 19.45 6.04 16.45
C LYS A 283 18.67 5.30 15.37
N GLN A 284 17.49 4.83 15.71
CA GLN A 284 16.54 4.29 14.72
C GLN A 284 16.14 5.39 13.74
N THR A 285 16.39 5.17 12.45
CA THR A 285 16.07 6.10 11.35
C THR A 285 14.73 5.78 10.73
N GLN A 286 14.32 4.51 10.74
CA GLN A 286 13.06 4.06 10.19
C GLN A 286 12.53 2.79 10.87
N SER A 287 11.20 2.65 10.87
CA SER A 287 10.47 1.41 11.15
C SER A 287 9.19 1.38 10.35
N THR A 288 8.83 0.21 9.83
CA THR A 288 7.53 -0.01 9.19
C THR A 288 6.53 -0.69 10.12
N TRP A 289 6.96 -1.23 11.28
CA TRP A 289 6.03 -1.80 12.25
C TRP A 289 5.06 -0.75 12.80
N GLY A 290 3.77 -1.10 12.83
CA GLY A 290 2.69 -0.17 13.14
C GLY A 290 2.29 0.71 11.96
N HIS A 291 2.97 0.55 10.82
CA HIS A 291 2.72 1.25 9.56
C HIS A 291 2.59 0.23 8.43
N GLN A 292 2.71 0.69 7.20
CA GLN A 292 2.56 -0.13 6.00
C GLN A 292 3.85 -0.92 5.72
N PRO A 293 3.76 -2.23 5.45
CA PRO A 293 4.87 -2.99 4.90
C PRO A 293 5.38 -2.37 3.60
N GLN A 294 6.67 -2.52 3.32
CA GLN A 294 7.26 -2.14 2.04
C GLN A 294 7.05 -3.24 1.01
N LEU A 295 6.76 -2.83 -0.22
CA LEU A 295 6.63 -3.73 -1.38
C LEU A 295 7.85 -3.53 -2.27
N ILE A 296 8.77 -4.49 -2.27
CA ILE A 296 10.06 -4.37 -2.96
C ILE A 296 10.29 -5.62 -3.80
N SER A 297 10.82 -5.45 -5.03
CA SER A 297 11.23 -6.59 -5.86
C SER A 297 12.18 -7.52 -5.10
N ALA A 298 11.91 -8.82 -5.11
CA ALA A 298 12.76 -9.81 -4.48
C ALA A 298 14.20 -9.72 -4.98
N GLN A 299 14.42 -9.53 -6.29
CA GLN A 299 15.75 -9.38 -6.87
C GLN A 299 16.53 -8.24 -6.20
N THR A 300 15.89 -7.10 -5.95
CA THR A 300 16.51 -5.97 -5.27
C THR A 300 16.90 -6.32 -3.83
N VAL A 301 15.98 -6.93 -3.08
CA VAL A 301 16.23 -7.32 -1.68
C VAL A 301 17.36 -8.33 -1.59
N LEU A 302 17.33 -9.36 -2.43
CA LEU A 302 18.33 -10.43 -2.44
C LEU A 302 19.73 -9.94 -2.84
N SER A 303 19.84 -8.83 -3.58
CA SER A 303 21.13 -8.23 -3.94
C SER A 303 21.86 -7.61 -2.74
N VAL A 304 21.15 -7.14 -1.72
CA VAL A 304 21.70 -6.53 -0.51
C VAL A 304 21.61 -7.44 0.70
N ALA A 305 20.59 -8.26 0.80
CA ALA A 305 20.33 -9.20 1.87
C ALA A 305 20.61 -10.64 1.41
N THR A 306 21.85 -10.93 1.02
CA THR A 306 22.25 -12.22 0.42
C THR A 306 21.95 -13.42 1.32
N ALA A 307 21.86 -13.23 2.64
CA ALA A 307 21.44 -14.27 3.58
C ALA A 307 20.01 -14.79 3.33
N LEU A 308 19.18 -14.03 2.59
CA LEU A 308 17.83 -14.45 2.20
C LEU A 308 17.80 -15.33 0.94
N ASN A 309 18.92 -15.48 0.22
CA ASN A 309 18.97 -16.35 -0.96
C ASN A 309 18.69 -17.81 -0.54
N GLY A 310 17.74 -18.44 -1.24
CA GLY A 310 17.32 -19.81 -0.92
C GLY A 310 16.45 -19.95 0.32
N GLN A 311 16.11 -18.84 0.97
CA GLN A 311 15.23 -18.84 2.14
C GLN A 311 13.75 -18.88 1.74
N LYS A 312 12.89 -19.02 2.76
CA LYS A 312 11.44 -19.05 2.63
C LYS A 312 10.81 -17.77 3.20
N VAL A 313 9.61 -17.46 2.76
CA VAL A 313 8.74 -16.47 3.41
C VAL A 313 8.64 -16.80 4.90
N GLY A 314 8.67 -15.78 5.74
CA GLY A 314 8.81 -15.92 7.20
C GLY A 314 10.25 -15.83 7.69
N ALA A 315 11.24 -15.65 6.80
CA ALA A 315 12.62 -15.41 7.16
C ALA A 315 12.83 -13.98 7.67
N ARG A 316 13.83 -13.81 8.53
CA ARG A 316 14.34 -12.51 9.00
C ARG A 316 15.85 -12.45 8.80
N ALA A 317 16.32 -11.34 8.24
CA ALA A 317 17.74 -11.08 8.08
C ALA A 317 18.13 -9.75 8.71
N VAL A 318 19.39 -9.68 9.22
CA VAL A 318 20.08 -8.43 9.50
C VAL A 318 21.04 -8.13 8.38
N VAL A 319 21.10 -6.89 7.96
CA VAL A 319 21.98 -6.38 6.90
C VAL A 319 22.74 -5.19 7.44
N LEU A 320 24.05 -5.19 7.27
CA LEU A 320 24.90 -4.02 7.46
C LEU A 320 25.07 -3.36 6.10
N LEU A 321 24.70 -2.09 5.99
CA LEU A 321 24.79 -1.30 4.77
C LEU A 321 25.96 -0.30 4.88
N PRO A 322 26.77 -0.13 3.82
CA PRO A 322 27.80 0.89 3.78
C PRO A 322 27.17 2.30 3.70
N ALA A 323 27.93 3.32 4.07
CA ALA A 323 27.57 4.68 3.74
C ALA A 323 27.43 4.84 2.21
N SER A 324 26.48 5.65 1.78
CA SER A 324 26.35 6.00 0.37
C SER A 324 26.52 7.50 0.13
N PRO A 325 27.27 7.91 -0.92
CA PRO A 325 27.38 9.32 -1.30
C PRO A 325 26.04 9.86 -1.79
N ALA A 326 25.87 11.17 -1.72
CA ALA A 326 24.74 11.84 -2.35
C ALA A 326 24.71 11.54 -3.85
N GLN A 327 23.52 11.26 -4.38
CA GLN A 327 23.31 11.02 -5.80
C GLN A 327 22.66 12.26 -6.42
N PRO A 328 23.19 12.82 -7.51
CA PRO A 328 22.55 13.89 -8.24
C PRO A 328 21.25 13.41 -8.90
N ALA A 329 20.32 14.35 -9.12
CA ALA A 329 19.12 14.04 -9.90
C ALA A 329 19.50 13.59 -11.32
N THR A 330 18.80 12.59 -11.83
CA THR A 330 18.89 12.12 -13.23
C THR A 330 17.56 12.39 -13.95
N ALA A 331 17.52 12.16 -15.27
CA ALA A 331 16.27 12.28 -16.02
C ALA A 331 15.14 11.36 -15.52
N THR A 332 15.49 10.28 -14.81
CA THR A 332 14.57 9.24 -14.37
C THR A 332 14.45 9.12 -12.84
N ALA A 333 15.30 9.82 -12.08
CA ALA A 333 15.32 9.74 -10.62
C ALA A 333 15.63 11.09 -9.98
N PRO A 334 14.94 11.47 -8.87
CA PRO A 334 15.29 12.66 -8.09
C PRO A 334 16.65 12.51 -7.42
N ALA A 335 17.26 13.63 -7.02
CA ALA A 335 18.48 13.61 -6.21
C ALA A 335 18.23 12.85 -4.90
N ALA A 336 19.20 12.03 -4.49
CA ALA A 336 19.19 11.35 -3.20
C ALA A 336 20.32 11.92 -2.31
N PRO A 337 20.04 12.25 -1.02
CA PRO A 337 21.06 12.69 -0.09
C PRO A 337 22.05 11.56 0.22
N ALA A 338 23.23 11.93 0.75
CA ALA A 338 24.14 10.96 1.32
C ALA A 338 23.46 10.22 2.49
N ALA A 339 23.68 8.92 2.60
CA ALA A 339 23.20 8.13 3.73
C ALA A 339 24.36 7.62 4.58
N PRO A 340 24.23 7.64 5.92
CA PRO A 340 25.20 7.05 6.81
C PRO A 340 25.22 5.52 6.67
N PRO A 341 26.23 4.82 7.23
CA PRO A 341 26.18 3.37 7.31
C PRO A 341 25.09 2.93 8.29
N GLU A 342 24.34 1.89 7.95
CA GLU A 342 23.14 1.50 8.67
C GLU A 342 23.05 0.00 8.95
N VAL A 343 22.40 -0.33 10.06
CA VAL A 343 21.86 -1.67 10.31
C VAL A 343 20.41 -1.69 9.81
N LEU A 344 20.09 -2.66 8.99
CA LEU A 344 18.74 -2.91 8.50
C LEU A 344 18.31 -4.32 8.94
N ILE A 345 17.15 -4.44 9.58
CA ILE A 345 16.50 -5.74 9.80
C ILE A 345 15.32 -5.83 8.84
N LEU A 346 15.24 -6.96 8.14
CA LEU A 346 14.19 -7.26 7.18
C LEU A 346 13.43 -8.51 7.58
N ASP A 347 12.09 -8.38 7.70
CA ASP A 347 11.18 -9.51 7.77
C ASP A 347 10.51 -9.73 6.42
N VAL A 348 10.63 -10.92 5.86
CA VAL A 348 9.88 -11.32 4.67
C VAL A 348 8.54 -11.87 5.13
N VAL A 349 7.51 -11.02 5.19
CA VAL A 349 6.18 -11.42 5.68
C VAL A 349 5.31 -12.01 4.57
N GLY A 350 5.67 -11.78 3.31
CA GLY A 350 4.96 -12.34 2.16
C GLY A 350 5.64 -12.10 0.83
N GLN A 351 5.05 -12.67 -0.22
CA GLN A 351 5.43 -12.41 -1.63
C GLN A 351 4.23 -12.63 -2.56
N PHE A 352 4.22 -11.93 -3.70
CA PHE A 352 3.19 -12.07 -4.74
C PHE A 352 3.73 -11.76 -6.13
#